data_20d7e270105ff2e309f226f2538223b1
#
_entry.id   20d7e270105ff2e309f226f2538223b1
#
_cell.length_a   1.000
_cell.length_b   1.000
_cell.length_c   1.000
_cell.angle_alpha   90.00
_cell.angle_beta   90.00
_cell.angle_gamma   90.00
#
_symmetry.space_group_name_H-M   'P 1'
#
loop_
_entity.id
_entity.type
_entity.pdbx_description
1 polymer ?
#
loop_
_entity_poly.entity_id
_entity_poly.type
_entity_poly.pdbx_seq_one_letter_code
_entity_poly.pdbx_strand_id
1 'polypeptide(L)'
;MSNKKILCIIESLGSGGAERQLTGLAVMLKEQGYEVEVVYYCKKEFYLPFLEENGVKGVFLSTAVSKFRRLFAIQKYIKDYNPGTIISYSASSCMILCSLKLLSRKFKLIVSERNTTQKNTMREKIRFFLYKWADVIVPNSNAQGRFIKENFANLSGKVKVITNFVDTDKFSPSGEEISIHDTTNIVCVGRLMPQKNIIRFIESVSRIVNDGHKIHIDWFGQNLDDNYSKEVKQKIEGNNLCSIFEFHPASSCIEKEYQKGDVFCLPSLYEGFPNVLCEAMSCGKPVLCSRVCDNPTIVSEGENGLMFNPLDVDDMAEVIGKYINLSEEKKKDMAIISREIAVDMFSRNSFINKYMDII
;
A
#
# COMPACT_ATOMS: atom_id res chain seq x y z
N MET A 1 -7.97 -25.13 25.32
CA MET A 1 -7.74 -23.67 25.16
C MET A 1 -6.92 -23.48 23.88
N SER A 2 -7.36 -22.64 22.94
CA SER A 2 -6.58 -22.34 21.75
C SER A 2 -5.24 -21.70 22.16
N ASN A 3 -4.15 -22.12 21.53
CA ASN A 3 -2.83 -21.53 21.77
C ASN A 3 -2.83 -20.07 21.27
N LYS A 4 -2.86 -19.10 22.20
CA LYS A 4 -2.91 -17.66 21.91
C LYS A 4 -1.56 -17.05 21.47
N LYS A 5 -0.54 -17.89 21.19
CA LYS A 5 0.77 -17.43 20.72
C LYS A 5 0.77 -17.26 19.20
N ILE A 6 1.13 -16.07 18.74
CA ILE A 6 1.28 -15.73 17.32
C ILE A 6 2.72 -15.33 17.05
N LEU A 7 3.30 -15.89 16.00
CA LEU A 7 4.64 -15.54 15.55
C LEU A 7 4.54 -14.84 14.18
N CYS A 8 4.92 -13.57 14.15
CA CYS A 8 5.05 -12.83 12.90
C CYS A 8 6.47 -12.96 12.35
N ILE A 9 6.64 -13.29 11.07
CA ILE A 9 7.98 -13.44 10.45
C ILE A 9 8.08 -12.61 9.19
N ILE A 10 9.14 -11.79 9.12
CA ILE A 10 9.46 -10.94 7.97
C ILE A 10 10.97 -10.94 7.70
N GLU A 11 11.38 -10.46 6.54
CA GLU A 11 12.79 -10.36 6.18
C GLU A 11 13.55 -9.32 7.02
N SER A 12 12.97 -8.13 7.17
CA SER A 12 13.56 -7.02 7.95
C SER A 12 12.47 -6.17 8.61
N LEU A 13 12.85 -5.26 9.49
CA LEU A 13 12.01 -4.20 10.05
C LEU A 13 12.37 -2.82 9.43
N GLY A 14 12.70 -2.78 8.13
CA GLY A 14 12.99 -1.55 7.40
C GLY A 14 11.78 -0.63 7.23
N SER A 15 11.95 0.53 6.57
CA SER A 15 10.91 1.55 6.36
C SER A 15 9.91 1.23 5.24
N GLY A 16 9.75 -0.04 4.86
CA GLY A 16 8.87 -0.47 3.77
C GLY A 16 7.40 -0.57 4.17
N GLY A 17 6.53 -0.62 3.15
CA GLY A 17 5.08 -0.77 3.36
C GLY A 17 4.67 -2.12 3.94
N ALA A 18 5.35 -3.20 3.58
CA ALA A 18 5.07 -4.53 4.14
C ALA A 18 5.44 -4.60 5.63
N GLU A 19 6.57 -3.99 6.00
CA GLU A 19 7.04 -3.87 7.38
C GLU A 19 6.04 -3.06 8.21
N ARG A 20 5.59 -1.91 7.72
CA ARG A 20 4.56 -1.08 8.37
C ARG A 20 3.29 -1.89 8.66
N GLN A 21 2.82 -2.64 7.67
CA GLN A 21 1.59 -3.43 7.79
C GLN A 21 1.74 -4.60 8.76
N LEU A 22 2.89 -5.31 8.76
CA LEU A 22 3.10 -6.42 9.69
C LEU A 22 3.28 -5.96 11.13
N THR A 23 4.06 -4.89 11.34
CA THR A 23 4.29 -4.34 12.69
C THR A 23 3.00 -3.79 13.28
N GLY A 24 2.20 -3.08 12.47
CA GLY A 24 0.87 -2.64 12.88
C GLY A 24 -0.07 -3.81 13.21
N LEU A 25 -0.08 -4.87 12.39
CA LEU A 25 -0.84 -6.09 12.68
C LEU A 25 -0.40 -6.74 14.00
N ALA A 26 0.91 -6.84 14.25
CA ALA A 26 1.43 -7.43 15.47
C ALA A 26 0.98 -6.67 16.73
N VAL A 27 0.98 -5.34 16.67
CA VAL A 27 0.46 -4.49 17.75
C VAL A 27 -1.04 -4.71 17.94
N MET A 28 -1.84 -4.65 16.87
CA MET A 28 -3.29 -4.89 16.95
C MET A 28 -3.63 -6.27 17.49
N LEU A 29 -2.90 -7.31 17.10
CA LEU A 29 -3.09 -8.67 17.66
C LEU A 29 -2.79 -8.73 19.15
N LYS A 30 -1.76 -8.02 19.62
CA LYS A 30 -1.48 -7.90 21.04
C LYS A 30 -2.59 -7.18 21.80
N GLU A 31 -3.14 -6.11 21.24
CA GLU A 31 -4.31 -5.39 21.78
C GLU A 31 -5.54 -6.32 21.91
N GLN A 32 -5.67 -7.34 21.02
CA GLN A 32 -6.69 -8.39 21.10
C GLN A 32 -6.37 -9.51 22.11
N GLY A 33 -5.29 -9.37 22.89
CA GLY A 33 -4.92 -10.30 23.95
C GLY A 33 -4.15 -11.54 23.49
N TYR A 34 -3.52 -11.51 22.31
CA TYR A 34 -2.56 -12.52 21.89
C TYR A 34 -1.16 -12.24 22.42
N GLU A 35 -0.39 -13.30 22.67
CA GLU A 35 1.05 -13.21 22.88
C GLU A 35 1.72 -13.18 21.51
N VAL A 36 2.36 -12.05 21.15
CA VAL A 36 2.89 -11.81 19.81
C VAL A 36 4.38 -11.49 19.86
N GLU A 37 5.16 -12.17 19.02
CA GLU A 37 6.56 -11.81 18.74
C GLU A 37 6.76 -11.62 17.23
N VAL A 38 7.71 -10.72 16.87
CA VAL A 38 8.09 -10.47 15.48
C VAL A 38 9.53 -10.89 15.26
N VAL A 39 9.73 -11.87 14.39
CA VAL A 39 11.06 -12.39 14.02
C VAL A 39 11.49 -11.84 12.67
N TYR A 40 12.74 -11.37 12.60
CA TYR A 40 13.38 -10.89 11.37
C TYR A 40 14.84 -11.35 11.27
N TYR A 41 15.42 -11.36 10.07
CA TYR A 41 16.76 -11.92 9.81
C TYR A 41 17.69 -11.07 8.94
N CYS A 42 17.23 -9.90 8.47
CA CYS A 42 18.08 -8.86 7.88
C CYS A 42 18.06 -7.65 8.82
N LYS A 43 19.24 -7.18 9.22
CA LYS A 43 19.42 -6.12 10.22
C LYS A 43 19.06 -4.74 9.64
N LYS A 44 17.76 -4.45 9.54
CA LYS A 44 17.17 -3.14 9.29
C LYS A 44 16.04 -3.00 10.32
N GLU A 45 16.11 -1.99 11.19
CA GLU A 45 15.39 -1.95 12.45
C GLU A 45 14.55 -0.68 12.62
N PHE A 46 14.12 -0.07 11.51
CA PHE A 46 13.33 1.17 11.51
C PHE A 46 12.04 1.05 12.35
N TYR A 47 11.34 -0.07 12.26
CA TYR A 47 10.11 -0.32 13.03
C TYR A 47 10.34 -1.04 14.37
N LEU A 48 11.57 -1.32 14.79
CA LEU A 48 11.84 -1.97 16.07
C LEU A 48 11.40 -1.10 17.27
N PRO A 49 11.73 0.21 17.33
CA PRO A 49 11.25 1.07 18.42
C PRO A 49 9.71 1.09 18.54
N PHE A 50 9.01 1.17 17.40
CA PHE A 50 7.55 1.13 17.38
C PHE A 50 6.97 -0.17 17.99
N LEU A 51 7.57 -1.33 17.70
CA LEU A 51 7.16 -2.60 18.32
C LEU A 51 7.41 -2.58 19.83
N GLU A 52 8.59 -2.15 20.27
CA GLU A 52 9.00 -2.11 21.69
C GLU A 52 8.13 -1.17 22.51
N GLU A 53 7.85 0.03 22.02
CA GLU A 53 6.94 1.02 22.63
C GLU A 53 5.53 0.46 22.84
N ASN A 54 5.07 -0.40 21.91
CA ASN A 54 3.78 -1.08 22.04
C ASN A 54 3.88 -2.46 22.70
N GLY A 55 5.03 -2.77 23.29
CA GLY A 55 5.30 -3.97 24.08
C GLY A 55 5.28 -5.26 23.26
N VAL A 56 5.50 -5.21 21.94
CA VAL A 56 5.70 -6.37 21.08
C VAL A 56 7.19 -6.62 20.93
N LYS A 57 7.64 -7.84 21.23
CA LYS A 57 9.05 -8.19 21.16
C LYS A 57 9.49 -8.42 19.72
N GLY A 58 10.48 -7.63 19.26
CA GLY A 58 11.22 -7.85 18.02
C GLY A 58 12.44 -8.76 18.27
N VAL A 59 12.60 -9.81 17.46
CA VAL A 59 13.69 -10.78 17.63
C VAL A 59 14.50 -10.89 16.34
N PHE A 60 15.75 -10.45 16.43
CA PHE A 60 16.70 -10.59 15.35
C PHE A 60 17.34 -11.97 15.34
N LEU A 61 17.16 -12.76 14.27
CA LEU A 61 17.86 -14.02 14.10
C LEU A 61 19.17 -13.77 13.35
N SER A 62 20.27 -13.73 14.09
CA SER A 62 21.64 -13.51 13.57
C SER A 62 22.15 -14.72 12.78
N THR A 63 21.63 -14.97 11.59
CA THR A 63 22.04 -16.13 10.78
C THR A 63 22.39 -15.74 9.34
N ALA A 64 22.88 -14.55 9.20
CA ALA A 64 23.02 -13.83 7.94
C ALA A 64 23.86 -14.51 6.84
N VAL A 65 24.58 -15.58 7.10
CA VAL A 65 25.62 -16.08 6.16
C VAL A 65 25.16 -17.23 5.26
N SER A 66 24.10 -17.98 5.62
CA SER A 66 23.66 -19.13 4.81
C SER A 66 22.14 -19.31 4.86
N LYS A 67 21.52 -19.54 3.69
CA LYS A 67 20.07 -19.84 3.59
C LYS A 67 19.70 -21.07 4.40
N PHE A 68 20.56 -22.08 4.47
CA PHE A 68 20.33 -23.31 5.28
C PHE A 68 20.38 -23.02 6.78
N ARG A 69 21.35 -22.26 7.27
CA ARG A 69 21.44 -21.90 8.70
C ARG A 69 20.20 -21.10 9.13
N ARG A 70 19.68 -20.23 8.26
CA ARG A 70 18.44 -19.47 8.48
C ARG A 70 17.25 -20.41 8.67
N LEU A 71 17.11 -21.43 7.80
CA LEU A 71 16.05 -22.42 7.91
C LEU A 71 16.06 -23.09 9.31
N PHE A 72 17.22 -23.59 9.75
CA PHE A 72 17.38 -24.23 11.05
C PHE A 72 17.13 -23.27 12.23
N ALA A 73 17.58 -22.02 12.14
CA ALA A 73 17.35 -21.04 13.20
C ALA A 73 15.85 -20.70 13.33
N ILE A 74 15.14 -20.49 12.22
CA ILE A 74 13.69 -20.28 12.22
C ILE A 74 12.98 -21.53 12.77
N GLN A 75 13.36 -22.73 12.34
CA GLN A 75 12.78 -23.98 12.85
C GLN A 75 12.98 -24.16 14.36
N LYS A 76 14.19 -23.89 14.87
CA LYS A 76 14.50 -23.94 16.29
C LYS A 76 13.62 -22.93 17.05
N TYR A 77 13.56 -21.69 16.56
CA TYR A 77 12.76 -20.64 17.19
C TYR A 77 11.27 -21.01 17.26
N ILE A 78 10.70 -21.52 16.17
CA ILE A 78 9.30 -22.00 16.12
C ILE A 78 9.07 -23.11 17.16
N LYS A 79 10.03 -24.05 17.29
CA LYS A 79 9.93 -25.13 18.27
C LYS A 79 9.95 -24.60 19.71
N ASP A 80 10.85 -23.66 20.01
CA ASP A 80 11.05 -23.11 21.34
C ASP A 80 9.88 -22.19 21.76
N TYR A 81 9.41 -21.32 20.84
CA TYR A 81 8.28 -20.42 21.09
C TYR A 81 6.92 -21.15 21.09
N ASN A 82 6.79 -22.22 20.30
CA ASN A 82 5.60 -23.04 20.12
C ASN A 82 4.32 -22.26 19.78
N PRO A 83 4.28 -21.50 18.65
CA PRO A 83 3.13 -20.69 18.27
C PRO A 83 1.95 -21.54 17.83
N GLY A 84 0.71 -21.07 18.07
CA GLY A 84 -0.51 -21.63 17.48
C GLY A 84 -0.66 -21.20 16.00
N THR A 85 -0.30 -19.95 15.71
CA THR A 85 -0.38 -19.36 14.36
C THR A 85 0.93 -18.66 14.00
N ILE A 86 1.37 -18.83 12.75
CA ILE A 86 2.49 -18.07 12.16
C ILE A 86 1.94 -17.24 11.01
N ILE A 87 2.25 -15.93 11.03
CA ILE A 87 1.90 -14.98 9.96
C ILE A 87 3.19 -14.51 9.31
N SER A 88 3.31 -14.62 8.00
CA SER A 88 4.52 -14.26 7.30
C SER A 88 4.25 -13.26 6.16
N TYR A 89 5.07 -12.20 6.15
CA TYR A 89 5.12 -11.20 5.10
C TYR A 89 6.50 -11.25 4.44
N SER A 90 6.60 -11.17 3.19
CA SER A 90 7.72 -11.34 2.27
C SER A 90 7.81 -12.73 1.65
N ALA A 91 8.07 -12.76 0.33
CA ALA A 91 8.12 -14.00 -0.43
C ALA A 91 9.18 -14.98 0.10
N SER A 92 10.33 -14.47 0.57
CA SER A 92 11.43 -15.29 1.07
C SER A 92 11.05 -16.03 2.37
N SER A 93 10.46 -15.33 3.35
CA SER A 93 10.02 -15.94 4.59
C SER A 93 8.84 -16.88 4.38
N CYS A 94 7.88 -16.52 3.52
CA CYS A 94 6.75 -17.37 3.18
C CYS A 94 7.20 -18.72 2.57
N MET A 95 8.15 -18.71 1.65
CA MET A 95 8.70 -19.94 1.04
C MET A 95 9.40 -20.82 2.08
N ILE A 96 10.22 -20.23 2.97
CA ILE A 96 10.89 -20.95 4.07
C ILE A 96 9.84 -21.63 4.96
N LEU A 97 8.81 -20.90 5.37
CA LEU A 97 7.79 -21.41 6.28
C LEU A 97 6.90 -22.48 5.65
N CYS A 98 6.56 -22.34 4.38
CA CYS A 98 5.87 -23.41 3.64
C CYS A 98 6.71 -24.70 3.59
N SER A 99 8.03 -24.58 3.39
CA SER A 99 8.92 -25.76 3.43
C SER A 99 9.00 -26.39 4.82
N LEU A 100 9.02 -25.57 5.89
CA LEU A 100 8.99 -26.09 7.28
C LEU A 100 7.64 -26.71 7.64
N LYS A 101 6.53 -26.14 7.16
CA LYS A 101 5.18 -26.67 7.35
C LYS A 101 5.01 -28.07 6.74
N LEU A 102 5.70 -28.35 5.63
CA LEU A 102 5.76 -29.70 5.04
C LEU A 102 6.30 -30.74 6.03
N LEU A 103 7.26 -30.34 6.86
CA LEU A 103 7.91 -31.21 7.85
C LEU A 103 7.19 -31.26 9.20
N SER A 104 6.38 -30.23 9.54
CA SER A 104 5.66 -30.13 10.81
C SER A 104 4.33 -29.40 10.66
N ARG A 105 3.22 -30.03 11.03
CA ARG A 105 1.86 -29.50 10.90
C ARG A 105 1.30 -28.90 12.21
N LYS A 106 2.15 -28.56 13.18
CA LYS A 106 1.73 -28.18 14.54
C LYS A 106 1.17 -26.76 14.67
N PHE A 107 1.29 -25.90 13.66
CA PHE A 107 0.84 -24.50 13.69
C PHE A 107 0.00 -24.17 12.47
N LYS A 108 -0.88 -23.18 12.56
CA LYS A 108 -1.56 -22.59 11.40
C LYS A 108 -0.61 -21.63 10.69
N LEU A 109 -0.48 -21.73 9.36
CA LEU A 109 0.41 -20.88 8.56
C LEU A 109 -0.40 -19.96 7.65
N ILE A 110 -0.26 -18.66 7.87
CA ILE A 110 -0.82 -17.58 7.04
C ILE A 110 0.32 -16.92 6.28
N VAL A 111 0.31 -17.01 4.96
CA VAL A 111 1.31 -16.35 4.11
C VAL A 111 0.68 -15.16 3.41
N SER A 112 1.37 -14.03 3.39
CA SER A 112 0.86 -12.81 2.79
C SER A 112 1.66 -12.37 1.56
N GLU A 113 0.94 -12.08 0.47
CA GLU A 113 1.47 -11.52 -0.76
C GLU A 113 1.28 -10.01 -0.76
N ARG A 114 2.42 -9.29 -0.80
CA ARG A 114 2.45 -7.82 -0.70
C ARG A 114 2.90 -7.11 -1.97
N ASN A 115 3.24 -7.89 -3.01
CA ASN A 115 3.66 -7.39 -4.30
C ASN A 115 2.70 -7.86 -5.38
N THR A 116 2.44 -7.01 -6.36
CA THR A 116 1.68 -7.40 -7.55
C THR A 116 2.55 -8.27 -8.44
N THR A 117 2.06 -9.47 -8.75
CA THR A 117 2.69 -10.38 -9.70
C THR A 117 2.17 -10.06 -11.10
N GLN A 118 3.03 -9.51 -11.96
CA GLN A 118 2.66 -9.13 -13.33
C GLN A 118 2.98 -10.23 -14.36
N LYS A 119 3.88 -11.14 -14.04
CA LYS A 119 4.36 -12.19 -14.95
C LYS A 119 4.44 -13.52 -14.21
N ASN A 120 3.96 -14.58 -14.85
CA ASN A 120 4.04 -15.95 -14.31
C ASN A 120 5.40 -16.58 -14.66
N THR A 121 6.46 -16.13 -13.99
CA THR A 121 7.82 -16.66 -14.18
C THR A 121 8.02 -17.99 -13.45
N MET A 122 9.14 -18.71 -13.73
CA MET A 122 9.48 -19.94 -13.03
C MET A 122 9.61 -19.74 -11.51
N ARG A 123 10.10 -18.57 -11.08
CA ARG A 123 10.22 -18.22 -9.66
C ARG A 123 8.85 -18.13 -8.99
N GLU A 124 7.87 -17.48 -9.63
CA GLU A 124 6.50 -17.42 -9.16
C GLU A 124 5.85 -18.80 -9.11
N LYS A 125 6.06 -19.63 -10.15
CA LYS A 125 5.55 -21.01 -10.16
C LYS A 125 6.07 -21.83 -8.97
N ILE A 126 7.37 -21.74 -8.65
CA ILE A 126 7.96 -22.42 -7.47
C ILE A 126 7.35 -21.85 -6.17
N ARG A 127 7.22 -20.54 -6.06
CA ARG A 127 6.63 -19.89 -4.87
C ARG A 127 5.20 -20.37 -4.63
N PHE A 128 4.33 -20.27 -5.62
CA PHE A 128 2.94 -20.70 -5.50
C PHE A 128 2.79 -22.22 -5.37
N PHE A 129 3.70 -23.01 -5.94
CA PHE A 129 3.76 -24.45 -5.65
C PHE A 129 4.02 -24.71 -4.16
N LEU A 130 4.93 -23.97 -3.51
CA LEU A 130 5.17 -24.08 -2.07
C LEU A 130 3.98 -23.61 -1.24
N TYR A 131 3.19 -22.66 -1.71
CA TYR A 131 2.03 -22.12 -0.97
C TYR A 131 0.90 -23.14 -0.79
N LYS A 132 0.93 -24.28 -1.45
CA LYS A 132 -0.01 -25.39 -1.19
C LYS A 132 0.06 -25.90 0.25
N TRP A 133 1.17 -25.68 0.96
CA TRP A 133 1.31 -26.04 2.37
C TRP A 133 0.91 -24.93 3.34
N ALA A 134 0.64 -23.71 2.89
CA ALA A 134 0.01 -22.69 3.71
C ALA A 134 -1.46 -23.10 4.00
N ASP A 135 -1.97 -22.69 5.16
CA ASP A 135 -3.39 -22.85 5.49
C ASP A 135 -4.23 -21.73 4.88
N VAL A 136 -3.70 -20.50 4.89
CA VAL A 136 -4.33 -19.31 4.29
C VAL A 136 -3.30 -18.51 3.50
N ILE A 137 -3.71 -18.00 2.34
CA ILE A 137 -2.92 -17.09 1.50
C ILE A 137 -3.64 -15.74 1.48
N VAL A 138 -2.95 -14.70 1.93
CA VAL A 138 -3.50 -13.35 2.08
C VAL A 138 -2.83 -12.38 1.09
N PRO A 139 -3.36 -12.20 -0.13
CA PRO A 139 -2.95 -11.09 -0.98
C PRO A 139 -3.51 -9.78 -0.43
N ASN A 140 -2.74 -8.68 -0.62
CA ASN A 140 -3.12 -7.35 -0.17
C ASN A 140 -3.98 -6.57 -1.19
N SER A 141 -4.35 -7.21 -2.29
CA SER A 141 -5.18 -6.60 -3.35
C SER A 141 -6.08 -7.64 -4.02
N ASN A 142 -7.24 -7.18 -4.49
CA ASN A 142 -8.15 -8.03 -5.26
C ASN A 142 -7.51 -8.48 -6.59
N ALA A 143 -6.73 -7.59 -7.21
CA ALA A 143 -6.00 -7.93 -8.44
C ALA A 143 -5.04 -9.09 -8.21
N GLN A 144 -4.25 -9.08 -7.13
CA GLN A 144 -3.36 -10.19 -6.78
C GLN A 144 -4.15 -11.44 -6.39
N GLY A 145 -5.28 -11.28 -5.70
CA GLY A 145 -6.18 -12.39 -5.37
C GLY A 145 -6.75 -13.07 -6.61
N ARG A 146 -7.22 -12.31 -7.60
CA ARG A 146 -7.67 -12.83 -8.91
C ARG A 146 -6.53 -13.54 -9.64
N PHE A 147 -5.35 -12.90 -9.74
CA PHE A 147 -4.18 -13.50 -10.37
C PHE A 147 -3.85 -14.89 -9.80
N ILE A 148 -3.86 -15.05 -8.47
CA ILE A 148 -3.58 -16.34 -7.83
C ILE A 148 -4.65 -17.36 -8.16
N LYS A 149 -5.94 -17.01 -8.08
CA LYS A 149 -7.06 -17.92 -8.36
C LYS A 149 -7.09 -18.40 -9.80
N GLU A 150 -6.78 -17.52 -10.75
CA GLU A 150 -6.79 -17.81 -12.19
C GLU A 150 -5.58 -18.65 -12.62
N ASN A 151 -4.39 -18.36 -12.10
CA ASN A 151 -3.17 -19.03 -12.52
C ASN A 151 -2.81 -20.27 -11.67
N PHE A 152 -3.38 -20.40 -10.46
CA PHE A 152 -3.11 -21.48 -9.50
C PHE A 152 -4.42 -21.96 -8.86
N ALA A 153 -5.29 -22.57 -9.64
CA ALA A 153 -6.65 -22.96 -9.25
C ALA A 153 -6.70 -23.84 -7.97
N ASN A 154 -5.67 -24.68 -7.76
CA ASN A 154 -5.53 -25.52 -6.56
C ASN A 154 -5.32 -24.72 -5.26
N LEU A 155 -5.01 -23.42 -5.33
CA LEU A 155 -4.87 -22.52 -4.19
C LEU A 155 -6.13 -21.69 -3.93
N SER A 156 -7.09 -21.69 -4.85
CA SER A 156 -8.25 -20.79 -4.84
C SER A 156 -9.02 -20.81 -3.52
N GLY A 157 -9.24 -21.99 -2.92
CA GLY A 157 -9.94 -22.15 -1.64
C GLY A 157 -9.20 -21.61 -0.43
N LYS A 158 -7.88 -21.30 -0.56
CA LYS A 158 -7.06 -20.76 0.53
C LYS A 158 -6.87 -19.25 0.44
N VAL A 159 -7.27 -18.64 -0.66
CA VAL A 159 -7.06 -17.20 -0.90
C VAL A 159 -8.14 -16.37 -0.19
N LYS A 160 -7.69 -15.53 0.73
CA LYS A 160 -8.49 -14.52 1.45
C LYS A 160 -7.86 -13.15 1.25
N VAL A 161 -8.51 -12.27 0.50
CA VAL A 161 -7.99 -10.91 0.26
C VAL A 161 -8.17 -10.09 1.53
N ILE A 162 -7.06 -9.55 2.06
CA ILE A 162 -7.07 -8.57 3.14
C ILE A 162 -6.16 -7.42 2.70
N THR A 163 -6.78 -6.29 2.36
CA THR A 163 -6.11 -5.07 1.93
C THR A 163 -5.25 -4.47 3.05
N ASN A 164 -4.40 -3.52 2.74
CA ASN A 164 -3.65 -2.80 3.75
C ASN A 164 -4.59 -1.93 4.61
N PHE A 165 -4.20 -1.69 5.88
CA PHE A 165 -4.87 -0.68 6.68
C PHE A 165 -4.22 0.69 6.53
N VAL A 166 -5.02 1.71 6.83
CA VAL A 166 -4.59 3.10 7.02
C VAL A 166 -4.83 3.48 8.47
N ASP A 167 -3.92 4.21 9.06
CA ASP A 167 -4.13 4.85 10.36
C ASP A 167 -5.08 6.03 10.17
N THR A 168 -6.38 5.74 10.27
CA THR A 168 -7.44 6.73 9.99
C THR A 168 -7.54 7.84 11.01
N ASP A 169 -6.88 7.71 12.16
CA ASP A 169 -6.81 8.76 13.18
C ASP A 169 -5.69 9.76 12.81
N LYS A 170 -4.53 9.25 12.38
CA LYS A 170 -3.44 10.08 11.85
C LYS A 170 -3.84 10.73 10.54
N PHE A 171 -4.35 9.94 9.58
CA PHE A 171 -4.85 10.43 8.30
C PHE A 171 -6.33 10.81 8.45
N SER A 172 -6.58 12.04 8.86
CA SER A 172 -7.92 12.57 9.09
C SER A 172 -8.07 13.96 8.43
N PRO A 173 -9.30 14.41 8.15
CA PRO A 173 -9.53 15.77 7.69
C PRO A 173 -8.97 16.82 8.68
N SER A 174 -8.53 17.96 8.17
CA SER A 174 -7.96 19.06 9.01
C SER A 174 -8.96 19.69 9.98
N GLY A 175 -10.25 19.53 9.74
CA GLY A 175 -11.31 20.23 10.47
C GLY A 175 -11.46 21.70 10.07
N GLU A 176 -10.59 22.23 9.21
CA GLU A 176 -10.70 23.57 8.66
C GLU A 176 -11.66 23.57 7.46
N GLU A 177 -12.39 24.67 7.28
CA GLU A 177 -13.21 24.84 6.08
C GLU A 177 -12.32 24.90 4.84
N ILE A 178 -12.75 24.20 3.77
CA ILE A 178 -12.07 24.25 2.47
C ILE A 178 -12.18 25.69 1.97
N SER A 179 -11.04 26.41 1.95
CA SER A 179 -10.99 27.74 1.38
C SER A 179 -11.16 27.65 -0.14
N ILE A 180 -12.11 28.43 -0.67
CA ILE A 180 -12.35 28.49 -2.11
C ILE A 180 -11.22 29.31 -2.74
N HIS A 181 -10.42 28.68 -3.56
CA HIS A 181 -9.35 29.32 -4.31
C HIS A 181 -9.65 29.23 -5.82
N ASP A 182 -9.23 30.27 -6.57
CA ASP A 182 -9.28 30.29 -8.03
C ASP A 182 -8.40 29.20 -8.67
N THR A 183 -7.44 28.66 -7.91
CA THR A 183 -6.45 27.67 -8.36
C THR A 183 -6.73 26.35 -7.68
N THR A 184 -6.89 25.27 -8.44
CA THR A 184 -7.04 23.91 -7.89
C THR A 184 -5.68 23.30 -7.53
N ASN A 185 -5.46 22.99 -6.27
CA ASN A 185 -4.23 22.36 -5.78
C ASN A 185 -4.36 20.83 -5.81
N ILE A 186 -3.56 20.20 -6.68
CA ILE A 186 -3.53 18.75 -6.87
C ILE A 186 -2.31 18.17 -6.14
N VAL A 187 -2.54 17.30 -5.18
CA VAL A 187 -1.46 16.58 -4.47
C VAL A 187 -1.21 15.23 -5.13
N CYS A 188 0.06 14.95 -5.38
CA CYS A 188 0.55 13.65 -5.87
C CYS A 188 1.61 13.10 -4.91
N VAL A 189 1.61 11.79 -4.66
CA VAL A 189 2.60 11.15 -3.78
C VAL A 189 3.20 9.92 -4.44
N GLY A 190 4.52 9.91 -4.56
CA GLY A 190 5.24 8.78 -5.11
C GLY A 190 6.64 9.15 -5.62
N ARG A 191 7.53 8.16 -5.67
CA ARG A 191 8.86 8.36 -6.27
C ARG A 191 8.73 8.67 -7.76
N LEU A 192 9.59 9.53 -8.29
CA LEU A 192 9.68 9.77 -9.73
C LEU A 192 10.26 8.53 -10.42
N MET A 193 9.38 7.73 -10.97
CA MET A 193 9.71 6.51 -11.71
C MET A 193 8.65 6.22 -12.77
N PRO A 194 8.99 5.50 -13.86
CA PRO A 194 8.07 5.25 -14.97
C PRO A 194 6.71 4.68 -14.57
N GLN A 195 6.67 3.85 -13.52
CA GLN A 195 5.43 3.30 -12.96
C GLN A 195 4.42 4.40 -12.57
N LYS A 196 4.92 5.54 -12.04
CA LYS A 196 4.06 6.66 -11.59
C LYS A 196 3.55 7.54 -12.72
N ASN A 197 3.99 7.29 -13.96
CA ASN A 197 3.45 7.84 -15.20
C ASN A 197 3.46 9.39 -15.29
N ILE A 198 4.43 10.01 -14.64
CA ILE A 198 4.47 11.47 -14.54
C ILE A 198 4.64 12.17 -15.89
N ILE A 199 5.27 11.55 -16.88
CA ILE A 199 5.46 12.15 -18.21
C ILE A 199 4.12 12.41 -18.90
N ARG A 200 3.21 11.39 -18.93
CA ARG A 200 1.87 11.60 -19.48
C ARG A 200 1.01 12.54 -18.63
N PHE A 201 1.22 12.51 -17.31
CA PHE A 201 0.54 13.44 -16.42
C PHE A 201 0.95 14.90 -16.72
N ILE A 202 2.23 15.18 -16.97
CA ILE A 202 2.71 16.51 -17.39
C ILE A 202 2.04 16.92 -18.73
N GLU A 203 1.91 16.01 -19.68
CA GLU A 203 1.24 16.27 -20.95
C GLU A 203 -0.24 16.60 -20.78
N SER A 204 -0.94 15.89 -19.89
CA SER A 204 -2.34 16.20 -19.58
C SER A 204 -2.50 17.55 -18.87
N VAL A 205 -1.61 17.85 -17.93
CA VAL A 205 -1.56 19.16 -17.24
C VAL A 205 -1.31 20.29 -18.23
N SER A 206 -0.44 20.11 -19.22
CA SER A 206 -0.21 21.10 -20.27
C SER A 206 -1.49 21.46 -21.04
N ARG A 207 -2.34 20.44 -21.35
CA ARG A 207 -3.63 20.67 -22.02
C ARG A 207 -4.60 21.45 -21.13
N ILE A 208 -4.72 21.06 -19.87
CA ILE A 208 -5.60 21.71 -18.89
C ILE A 208 -5.24 23.19 -18.72
N VAL A 209 -3.94 23.51 -18.66
CA VAL A 209 -3.46 24.90 -18.57
C VAL A 209 -3.73 25.67 -19.86
N ASN A 210 -3.54 25.05 -21.04
CA ASN A 210 -3.85 25.66 -22.32
C ASN A 210 -5.36 25.92 -22.50
N ASP A 211 -6.23 25.11 -21.88
CA ASP A 211 -7.68 25.30 -21.82
C ASP A 211 -8.09 26.42 -20.85
N GLY A 212 -7.12 27.06 -20.17
CA GLY A 212 -7.33 28.20 -19.30
C GLY A 212 -7.61 27.89 -17.82
N HIS A 213 -7.52 26.62 -17.40
CA HIS A 213 -7.70 26.26 -16.01
C HIS A 213 -6.47 26.62 -15.17
N LYS A 214 -6.71 27.12 -13.96
CA LYS A 214 -5.68 27.43 -12.98
C LYS A 214 -5.48 26.24 -12.04
N ILE A 215 -4.30 25.61 -12.10
CA ILE A 215 -3.94 24.47 -11.27
C ILE A 215 -2.53 24.62 -10.69
N HIS A 216 -2.28 23.97 -9.57
CA HIS A 216 -0.97 23.81 -8.98
C HIS A 216 -0.77 22.34 -8.60
N ILE A 217 0.43 21.79 -8.80
CA ILE A 217 0.75 20.39 -8.57
C ILE A 217 1.85 20.30 -7.52
N ASP A 218 1.52 19.76 -6.37
CA ASP A 218 2.49 19.37 -5.34
C ASP A 218 2.82 17.88 -5.46
N TRP A 219 4.07 17.55 -5.83
CA TRP A 219 4.52 16.17 -5.93
C TRP A 219 5.49 15.81 -4.83
N PHE A 220 5.12 14.91 -3.91
CA PHE A 220 5.92 14.47 -2.76
C PHE A 220 6.60 13.13 -3.00
N GLY A 221 7.84 12.97 -2.49
CA GLY A 221 8.57 11.70 -2.50
C GLY A 221 9.43 11.50 -3.74
N GLN A 222 9.83 12.55 -4.39
CA GLN A 222 10.71 12.53 -5.56
C GLN A 222 12.16 12.17 -5.19
N ASN A 223 12.90 11.64 -6.18
CA ASN A 223 14.36 11.55 -6.16
C ASN A 223 14.88 12.13 -7.48
N LEU A 224 15.55 13.28 -7.41
CA LEU A 224 15.91 14.08 -8.60
C LEU A 224 17.30 13.77 -9.18
N ASP A 225 18.00 12.77 -8.66
CA ASP A 225 19.38 12.50 -9.03
C ASP A 225 19.55 11.45 -10.14
N ASP A 226 18.46 10.87 -10.63
CA ASP A 226 18.49 9.88 -11.70
C ASP A 226 18.13 10.46 -13.08
N ASN A 227 18.32 9.65 -14.13
CA ASN A 227 18.04 10.07 -15.50
C ASN A 227 16.56 10.35 -15.78
N TYR A 228 15.66 9.60 -15.12
CA TYR A 228 14.22 9.80 -15.27
C TYR A 228 13.77 11.13 -14.67
N SER A 229 14.34 11.53 -13.54
CA SER A 229 14.08 12.84 -12.93
C SER A 229 14.53 14.00 -13.83
N LYS A 230 15.63 13.82 -14.57
CA LYS A 230 16.09 14.81 -15.56
C LYS A 230 15.12 14.90 -16.73
N GLU A 231 14.64 13.76 -17.24
CA GLU A 231 13.62 13.71 -18.30
C GLU A 231 12.34 14.43 -17.87
N VAL A 232 11.87 14.20 -16.64
CA VAL A 232 10.71 14.88 -16.05
C VAL A 232 10.90 16.40 -16.03
N LYS A 233 12.05 16.89 -15.56
CA LYS A 233 12.37 18.33 -15.55
C LYS A 233 12.36 18.95 -16.94
N GLN A 234 13.03 18.31 -17.91
CA GLN A 234 13.05 18.78 -19.30
C GLN A 234 11.63 18.84 -19.89
N LYS A 235 10.78 17.87 -19.56
CA LYS A 235 9.40 17.83 -20.02
C LYS A 235 8.57 19.00 -19.45
N ILE A 236 8.76 19.35 -18.18
CA ILE A 236 8.11 20.48 -17.52
C ILE A 236 8.57 21.80 -18.14
N GLU A 237 9.88 21.99 -18.30
CA GLU A 237 10.47 23.17 -18.92
C GLU A 237 9.99 23.35 -20.37
N GLY A 238 10.00 22.27 -21.16
CA GLY A 238 9.56 22.28 -22.56
C GLY A 238 8.07 22.58 -22.76
N ASN A 239 7.24 22.40 -21.72
CA ASN A 239 5.81 22.74 -21.73
C ASN A 239 5.49 24.05 -20.98
N ASN A 240 6.50 24.82 -20.51
CA ASN A 240 6.33 26.06 -19.75
C ASN A 240 5.53 25.87 -18.43
N LEU A 241 5.70 24.74 -17.74
CA LEU A 241 4.95 24.39 -16.53
C LEU A 241 5.76 24.56 -15.24
N CYS A 242 6.91 25.25 -15.26
CA CYS A 242 7.79 25.40 -14.10
C CYS A 242 7.13 26.10 -12.90
N SER A 243 6.15 26.99 -13.14
CA SER A 243 5.39 27.65 -12.06
C SER A 243 4.20 26.83 -11.53
N ILE A 244 3.92 25.69 -12.15
CA ILE A 244 2.75 24.84 -11.85
C ILE A 244 3.16 23.61 -11.03
N PHE A 245 4.32 23.03 -11.33
CA PHE A 245 4.82 21.85 -10.62
C PHE A 245 5.82 22.23 -9.52
N GLU A 246 5.54 21.79 -8.28
CA GLU A 246 6.47 21.85 -7.16
C GLU A 246 6.80 20.43 -6.67
N PHE A 247 8.12 20.13 -6.57
CA PHE A 247 8.59 18.82 -6.16
C PHE A 247 9.17 18.89 -4.76
N HIS A 248 8.69 18.01 -3.89
CA HIS A 248 9.07 17.96 -2.48
C HIS A 248 9.72 16.60 -2.15
N PRO A 249 10.65 16.57 -1.17
CA PRO A 249 11.14 15.32 -0.63
C PRO A 249 10.00 14.54 0.04
N ALA A 250 10.26 13.28 0.39
CA ALA A 250 9.32 12.49 1.18
C ALA A 250 9.07 13.18 2.53
N SER A 251 7.81 13.45 2.83
CA SER A 251 7.39 14.10 4.09
C SER A 251 7.14 13.06 5.17
N SER A 252 7.59 13.33 6.39
CA SER A 252 7.23 12.55 7.59
C SER A 252 5.81 12.85 8.10
N CYS A 253 5.24 13.97 7.68
CA CYS A 253 3.90 14.45 8.01
C CYS A 253 3.06 14.63 6.74
N ILE A 254 3.05 13.59 5.88
CA ILE A 254 2.36 13.65 4.59
C ILE A 254 0.86 13.88 4.72
N GLU A 255 0.26 13.50 5.85
CA GLU A 255 -1.13 13.78 6.18
C GLU A 255 -1.46 15.28 6.09
N LYS A 256 -0.54 16.16 6.51
CA LYS A 256 -0.71 17.61 6.43
C LYS A 256 -0.70 18.11 4.99
N GLU A 257 0.08 17.46 4.14
CA GLU A 257 0.14 17.84 2.73
C GLU A 257 -1.13 17.39 1.98
N TYR A 258 -1.65 16.18 2.28
CA TYR A 258 -2.99 15.82 1.81
C TYR A 258 -4.06 16.84 2.25
N GLN A 259 -4.02 17.28 3.51
CA GLN A 259 -5.01 18.22 4.06
C GLN A 259 -5.00 19.57 3.34
N LYS A 260 -3.85 20.06 2.88
CA LYS A 260 -3.72 21.34 2.15
C LYS A 260 -4.26 21.29 0.71
N GLY A 261 -4.17 20.14 0.04
CA GLY A 261 -4.64 20.01 -1.33
C GLY A 261 -6.16 19.97 -1.45
N ASP A 262 -6.69 20.28 -2.62
CA ASP A 262 -8.11 20.18 -2.94
C ASP A 262 -8.49 18.78 -3.39
N VAL A 263 -7.57 18.11 -4.07
CA VAL A 263 -7.76 16.77 -4.63
C VAL A 263 -6.43 16.00 -4.67
N PHE A 264 -6.52 14.70 -4.53
CA PHE A 264 -5.37 13.80 -4.70
C PHE A 264 -5.37 13.16 -6.09
N CYS A 265 -4.21 13.12 -6.77
CA CYS A 265 -4.09 12.46 -8.06
C CYS A 265 -3.06 11.33 -8.04
N LEU A 266 -3.46 10.14 -8.59
CA LEU A 266 -2.61 8.96 -8.74
C LEU A 266 -2.60 8.47 -10.19
N PRO A 267 -1.72 8.99 -11.07
CA PRO A 267 -1.70 8.66 -12.49
C PRO A 267 -0.98 7.35 -12.84
N SER A 268 -0.71 6.50 -11.88
CA SER A 268 0.14 5.31 -12.00
C SER A 268 -0.30 4.34 -13.09
N LEU A 269 0.66 3.72 -13.79
CA LEU A 269 0.41 2.64 -14.77
C LEU A 269 -0.06 1.35 -14.11
N TYR A 270 0.38 1.08 -12.90
CA TYR A 270 -0.02 -0.06 -12.06
C TYR A 270 0.35 0.18 -10.61
N GLU A 271 -0.39 -0.47 -9.69
CA GLU A 271 -0.13 -0.46 -8.25
C GLU A 271 -0.20 -1.88 -7.67
N GLY A 272 0.49 -2.10 -6.55
CA GLY A 272 0.28 -3.28 -5.71
C GLY A 272 -1.02 -3.15 -4.94
N PHE A 273 -0.96 -2.34 -3.89
CA PHE A 273 -2.10 -1.74 -3.22
C PHE A 273 -1.83 -0.24 -3.09
N PRO A 274 -2.78 0.63 -3.47
CA PRO A 274 -2.54 2.06 -3.56
C PRO A 274 -2.66 2.75 -2.19
N ASN A 275 -1.70 2.51 -1.28
CA ASN A 275 -1.74 3.07 0.08
C ASN A 275 -1.96 4.59 0.08
N VAL A 276 -1.24 5.32 -0.78
CA VAL A 276 -1.32 6.79 -0.85
C VAL A 276 -2.70 7.29 -1.27
N LEU A 277 -3.41 6.53 -2.11
CA LEU A 277 -4.81 6.81 -2.47
C LEU A 277 -5.71 6.68 -1.23
N CYS A 278 -5.57 5.57 -0.50
CA CYS A 278 -6.36 5.32 0.71
C CYS A 278 -6.03 6.30 1.84
N GLU A 279 -4.78 6.74 1.94
CA GLU A 279 -4.33 7.77 2.89
C GLU A 279 -4.97 9.14 2.56
N ALA A 280 -4.98 9.54 1.29
CA ALA A 280 -5.63 10.77 0.83
C ALA A 280 -7.15 10.72 1.05
N MET A 281 -7.80 9.60 0.70
CA MET A 281 -9.23 9.39 0.99
C MET A 281 -9.53 9.49 2.49
N SER A 282 -8.66 8.94 3.32
CA SER A 282 -8.79 9.03 4.78
C SER A 282 -8.67 10.47 5.30
N CYS A 283 -7.88 11.32 4.62
CA CYS A 283 -7.84 12.76 4.88
C CYS A 283 -9.05 13.52 4.31
N GLY A 284 -10.05 12.83 3.79
CA GLY A 284 -11.24 13.45 3.20
C GLY A 284 -10.95 14.14 1.87
N LYS A 285 -10.04 13.61 1.05
CA LYS A 285 -9.78 14.18 -0.28
C LYS A 285 -10.54 13.42 -1.37
N PRO A 286 -11.22 14.12 -2.29
CA PRO A 286 -11.62 13.54 -3.56
C PRO A 286 -10.39 12.99 -4.29
N VAL A 287 -10.57 11.95 -5.10
CA VAL A 287 -9.44 11.29 -5.75
C VAL A 287 -9.60 11.22 -7.26
N LEU A 288 -8.51 11.51 -7.97
CA LEU A 288 -8.37 11.33 -9.41
C LEU A 288 -7.35 10.22 -9.63
N CYS A 289 -7.71 9.12 -10.26
CA CYS A 289 -6.75 8.04 -10.38
C CYS A 289 -6.90 7.24 -11.67
N SER A 290 -5.83 6.55 -12.03
CA SER A 290 -5.83 5.60 -13.13
C SER A 290 -6.82 4.46 -12.87
N ARG A 291 -7.53 4.02 -13.90
CA ARG A 291 -8.44 2.85 -13.88
C ARG A 291 -7.64 1.55 -13.98
N VAL A 292 -6.80 1.27 -12.97
CA VAL A 292 -5.89 0.11 -12.95
C VAL A 292 -5.94 -0.62 -11.61
N CYS A 293 -5.57 -1.89 -11.63
CA CYS A 293 -5.43 -2.75 -10.44
C CYS A 293 -6.66 -2.72 -9.54
N ASP A 294 -6.51 -2.29 -8.29
CA ASP A 294 -7.60 -2.23 -7.32
C ASP A 294 -8.32 -0.86 -7.27
N ASN A 295 -7.83 0.16 -7.98
CA ASN A 295 -8.45 1.48 -7.95
C ASN A 295 -9.97 1.44 -8.25
N PRO A 296 -10.45 0.67 -9.26
CA PRO A 296 -11.90 0.57 -9.53
C PRO A 296 -12.72 -0.16 -8.45
N THR A 297 -12.09 -0.79 -7.48
CA THR A 297 -12.77 -1.42 -6.33
C THR A 297 -12.76 -0.53 -5.08
N ILE A 298 -11.99 0.57 -5.13
CA ILE A 298 -11.81 1.52 -4.04
C ILE A 298 -12.54 2.83 -4.35
N VAL A 299 -12.51 3.23 -5.62
CA VAL A 299 -13.10 4.49 -6.07
C VAL A 299 -14.46 4.23 -6.70
N SER A 300 -15.50 4.82 -6.14
CA SER A 300 -16.86 4.88 -6.70
C SER A 300 -16.93 6.08 -7.64
N GLU A 301 -16.93 5.80 -8.95
CA GLU A 301 -16.90 6.81 -10.01
C GLU A 301 -17.98 7.88 -9.85
N GLY A 302 -17.59 9.14 -9.73
CA GLY A 302 -18.49 10.28 -9.56
C GLY A 302 -19.02 10.49 -8.14
N GLU A 303 -18.73 9.57 -7.19
CA GLU A 303 -19.13 9.69 -5.78
C GLU A 303 -17.99 10.21 -4.90
N ASN A 304 -16.83 9.53 -4.90
CA ASN A 304 -15.65 9.94 -4.13
C ASN A 304 -14.44 10.28 -5.01
N GLY A 305 -14.52 10.06 -6.31
CA GLY A 305 -13.44 10.34 -7.26
C GLY A 305 -13.84 10.15 -8.70
N LEU A 306 -12.89 10.40 -9.59
CA LEU A 306 -12.99 10.16 -11.02
C LEU A 306 -11.78 9.33 -11.49
N MET A 307 -12.00 8.49 -12.51
CA MET A 307 -10.95 7.60 -13.00
C MET A 307 -10.70 7.80 -14.50
N PHE A 308 -9.44 7.73 -14.90
CA PHE A 308 -8.99 7.88 -16.28
C PHE A 308 -8.16 6.67 -16.75
N ASN A 309 -8.01 6.52 -18.05
CA ASN A 309 -7.07 5.61 -18.68
C ASN A 309 -5.64 6.19 -18.58
N PRO A 310 -4.69 5.54 -17.89
CA PRO A 310 -3.34 6.08 -17.71
C PRO A 310 -2.50 6.13 -18.99
N LEU A 311 -2.94 5.48 -20.07
CA LEU A 311 -2.26 5.49 -21.36
C LEU A 311 -2.79 6.56 -22.31
N ASP A 312 -3.90 7.22 -21.95
CA ASP A 312 -4.57 8.23 -22.75
C ASP A 312 -4.46 9.60 -22.06
N VAL A 313 -3.70 10.49 -22.70
CA VAL A 313 -3.43 11.84 -22.18
C VAL A 313 -4.67 12.74 -22.30
N ASP A 314 -5.51 12.53 -23.33
CA ASP A 314 -6.74 13.28 -23.54
C ASP A 314 -7.79 12.94 -22.50
N ASP A 315 -8.01 11.64 -22.26
CA ASP A 315 -8.93 11.15 -21.21
C ASP A 315 -8.49 11.63 -19.83
N MET A 316 -7.17 11.60 -19.54
CA MET A 316 -6.63 12.12 -18.29
C MET A 316 -6.90 13.62 -18.12
N ALA A 317 -6.68 14.42 -19.16
CA ALA A 317 -6.93 15.86 -19.14
C ALA A 317 -8.43 16.16 -18.99
N GLU A 318 -9.29 15.45 -19.73
CA GLU A 318 -10.76 15.60 -19.66
C GLU A 318 -11.27 15.30 -18.24
N VAL A 319 -10.83 14.20 -17.63
CA VAL A 319 -11.26 13.80 -16.28
C VAL A 319 -10.82 14.81 -15.23
N ILE A 320 -9.59 15.32 -15.31
CA ILE A 320 -9.11 16.36 -14.38
C ILE A 320 -9.88 17.67 -14.60
N GLY A 321 -10.09 18.09 -15.85
CA GLY A 321 -10.89 19.27 -16.19
C GLY A 321 -12.34 19.14 -15.72
N LYS A 322 -12.94 17.94 -15.85
CA LYS A 322 -14.27 17.66 -15.32
C LYS A 322 -14.34 17.87 -13.79
N TYR A 323 -13.34 17.40 -13.04
CA TYR A 323 -13.28 17.63 -11.59
C TYR A 323 -13.17 19.13 -11.27
N ILE A 324 -12.30 19.87 -11.95
CA ILE A 324 -12.11 21.31 -11.72
C ILE A 324 -13.43 22.06 -11.86
N ASN A 325 -14.25 21.70 -12.85
CA ASN A 325 -15.53 22.33 -13.18
C ASN A 325 -16.71 21.84 -12.31
N LEU A 326 -16.52 20.92 -11.37
CA LEU A 326 -17.58 20.53 -10.42
C LEU A 326 -17.92 21.69 -9.48
N SER A 327 -19.19 21.72 -9.04
CA SER A 327 -19.60 22.65 -7.99
C SER A 327 -18.88 22.34 -6.66
N GLU A 328 -18.66 23.35 -5.85
CA GLU A 328 -18.02 23.20 -4.54
C GLU A 328 -18.80 22.26 -3.63
N GLU A 329 -20.14 22.27 -3.71
CA GLU A 329 -20.99 21.32 -3.02
C GLU A 329 -20.67 19.87 -3.40
N LYS A 330 -20.54 19.59 -4.72
CA LYS A 330 -20.19 18.25 -5.21
C LYS A 330 -18.81 17.82 -4.78
N LYS A 331 -17.82 18.72 -4.76
CA LYS A 331 -16.45 18.44 -4.27
C LYS A 331 -16.47 18.11 -2.77
N LYS A 332 -17.28 18.82 -1.98
CA LYS A 332 -17.46 18.54 -0.54
C LYS A 332 -18.11 17.18 -0.31
N ASP A 333 -19.17 16.83 -1.05
CA ASP A 333 -19.80 15.51 -0.97
C ASP A 333 -18.79 14.41 -1.30
N MET A 334 -18.00 14.58 -2.36
CA MET A 334 -16.95 13.63 -2.72
C MET A 334 -15.90 13.45 -1.61
N ALA A 335 -15.55 14.53 -0.92
CA ALA A 335 -14.61 14.51 0.20
C ALA A 335 -15.15 13.70 1.40
N ILE A 336 -16.43 13.92 1.75
CA ILE A 336 -17.11 13.17 2.81
C ILE A 336 -17.17 11.68 2.49
N ILE A 337 -17.62 11.33 1.29
CA ILE A 337 -17.73 9.94 0.83
C ILE A 337 -16.35 9.26 0.79
N SER A 338 -15.29 9.98 0.34
CA SER A 338 -13.90 9.48 0.39
C SER A 338 -13.51 9.06 1.82
N ARG A 339 -13.79 9.91 2.81
CA ARG A 339 -13.50 9.63 4.22
C ARG A 339 -14.28 8.43 4.73
N GLU A 340 -15.57 8.36 4.44
CA GLU A 340 -16.44 7.26 4.88
C GLU A 340 -15.94 5.92 4.33
N ILE A 341 -15.67 5.84 3.02
CA ILE A 341 -15.12 4.63 2.39
C ILE A 341 -13.78 4.24 3.02
N ALA A 342 -12.88 5.21 3.26
CA ALA A 342 -11.57 4.92 3.84
C ALA A 342 -11.68 4.38 5.27
N VAL A 343 -12.56 4.92 6.10
CA VAL A 343 -12.79 4.45 7.48
C VAL A 343 -13.42 3.06 7.49
N ASP A 344 -14.42 2.82 6.65
CA ASP A 344 -15.10 1.53 6.58
C ASP A 344 -14.16 0.42 6.08
N MET A 345 -13.45 0.68 4.97
CA MET A 345 -12.67 -0.36 4.30
C MET A 345 -11.27 -0.57 4.90
N PHE A 346 -10.60 0.49 5.36
CA PHE A 346 -9.17 0.50 5.63
C PHE A 346 -8.78 0.84 7.06
N SER A 347 -9.74 1.11 7.96
CA SER A 347 -9.43 1.37 9.37
C SER A 347 -8.71 0.17 10.04
N ARG A 348 -7.98 0.45 11.12
CA ARG A 348 -7.36 -0.58 11.98
C ARG A 348 -8.36 -1.65 12.40
N ASN A 349 -9.59 -1.24 12.76
CA ASN A 349 -10.65 -2.15 13.20
C ASN A 349 -11.13 -3.06 12.06
N SER A 350 -11.37 -2.50 10.87
CA SER A 350 -11.76 -3.31 9.70
C SER A 350 -10.67 -4.33 9.33
N PHE A 351 -9.41 -3.92 9.41
CA PHE A 351 -8.26 -4.77 9.11
C PHE A 351 -8.08 -5.91 10.12
N ILE A 352 -8.09 -5.60 11.43
CA ILE A 352 -7.88 -6.63 12.47
C ILE A 352 -9.03 -7.64 12.48
N ASN A 353 -10.28 -7.22 12.30
CA ASN A 353 -11.43 -8.13 12.24
C ASN A 353 -11.26 -9.18 11.13
N LYS A 354 -10.82 -8.76 9.92
CA LYS A 354 -10.54 -9.69 8.81
C LYS A 354 -9.43 -10.70 9.15
N TYR A 355 -8.43 -10.30 9.95
CA TYR A 355 -7.39 -11.24 10.42
C TYR A 355 -7.91 -12.17 11.51
N MET A 356 -8.76 -11.68 12.41
CA MET A 356 -9.37 -12.52 13.47
C MET A 356 -10.20 -13.66 12.88
N ASP A 357 -10.85 -13.46 11.72
CA ASP A 357 -11.64 -14.49 11.01
C ASP A 357 -10.77 -15.64 10.44
N ILE A 358 -9.46 -15.41 10.33
CA ILE A 358 -8.53 -16.36 9.72
C ILE A 358 -7.41 -16.81 10.66
N ILE A 359 -7.40 -16.43 11.93
CA ILE A 359 -6.47 -16.90 12.98
C ILE A 359 -7.11 -18.03 13.77
#